data_dade967497fc9b364d753a5a884e099f
#
_entry.id   dade967497fc9b364d753a5a884e099f
#
_cell.length_a   1.000
_cell.length_b   1.000
_cell.length_c   1.000
_cell.angle_alpha   90.00
_cell.angle_beta   90.00
_cell.angle_gamma   90.00
#
_symmetry.space_group_name_H-M   'P 1'
#
loop_
_entity.id
_entity.type
_entity.pdbx_description
1 polymer ?
#
loop_
_entity_poly.entity_id
_entity_poly.type
_entity_poly.pdbx_seq_one_letter_code
_entity_poly.pdbx_strand_id
1 'polypeptide(L)'
;MIYTVTSTLPLVHGGRTKSLLTRIRFLDKEMGIHNKILTTNYNANYNEVYQKFEENQLITKNTQIENIYDWLSDFKLLSIPKTRFKKKTLYSEKDRDIEGLTSKAFNDGNVMRYYDQETYVLYRKFYEDTNIIEFEDVMSPISKKKIERREYNHFGQLHRKIYFSSRTYHKILEEYFDTEGSIYCKKFFNSQKANELDFIQIFKNQRIMKAFKNEKDLFKYYFEHRFNQNDIVFNDARPVSYTHL
;
A
#
# COMPACT_ATOMS: atom_id res chain seq x y z
N MET A 1 -19.79 13.20 -12.77
CA MET A 1 -18.89 13.45 -11.61
C MET A 1 -17.54 13.96 -12.14
N ILE A 2 -16.71 14.64 -11.31
CA ILE A 2 -15.34 14.96 -11.68
C ILE A 2 -14.38 14.04 -10.95
N TYR A 3 -13.48 13.41 -11.70
CA TYR A 3 -12.41 12.57 -11.16
C TYR A 3 -11.05 13.21 -11.39
N THR A 4 -10.16 13.05 -10.44
CA THR A 4 -8.74 13.38 -10.59
C THR A 4 -7.92 12.12 -10.35
N VAL A 5 -7.21 11.66 -11.38
CA VAL A 5 -6.36 10.47 -11.31
C VAL A 5 -4.92 10.90 -11.03
N THR A 6 -4.30 10.32 -10.02
CA THR A 6 -2.87 10.51 -9.73
C THR A 6 -2.24 9.18 -9.28
N SER A 7 -0.92 9.05 -9.41
CA SER A 7 -0.24 7.83 -8.96
C SER A 7 -0.19 7.76 -7.44
N THR A 8 0.09 8.85 -6.76
CA THR A 8 0.25 8.92 -5.30
C THR A 8 -0.06 10.32 -4.76
N LEU A 9 -0.38 10.37 -3.48
CA LEU A 9 -0.56 11.60 -2.70
C LEU A 9 0.40 11.56 -1.50
N PRO A 10 1.64 12.07 -1.64
CA PRO A 10 2.58 12.10 -0.53
C PRO A 10 2.22 13.21 0.46
N LEU A 11 2.48 12.97 1.76
CA LEU A 11 2.30 13.97 2.83
C LEU A 11 3.14 15.22 2.59
N VAL A 12 4.41 15.03 2.28
CA VAL A 12 5.31 16.10 1.84
C VAL A 12 5.24 16.15 0.31
N HIS A 13 4.74 17.26 -0.23
CA HIS A 13 4.40 17.33 -1.64
C HIS A 13 4.91 18.58 -2.33
N GLY A 14 5.34 18.42 -3.58
CA GLY A 14 5.80 19.49 -4.47
C GLY A 14 4.65 20.17 -5.26
N GLY A 15 5.02 21.02 -6.20
CA GLY A 15 4.11 21.86 -6.98
C GLY A 15 2.94 21.13 -7.63
N ARG A 16 3.16 19.92 -8.17
CA ARG A 16 2.09 19.14 -8.82
C ARG A 16 0.95 18.80 -7.86
N THR A 17 1.25 18.21 -6.72
CA THR A 17 0.23 17.86 -5.73
C THR A 17 -0.43 19.09 -5.17
N LYS A 18 0.32 20.19 -4.95
CA LYS A 18 -0.26 21.50 -4.56
C LYS A 18 -1.25 22.00 -5.60
N SER A 19 -0.88 22.00 -6.88
CA SER A 19 -1.76 22.42 -7.98
C SER A 19 -3.04 21.58 -8.06
N LEU A 20 -2.90 20.24 -7.95
CA LEU A 20 -4.02 19.31 -7.92
C LEU A 20 -4.98 19.64 -6.76
N LEU A 21 -4.47 19.75 -5.55
CA LEU A 21 -5.29 20.03 -4.36
C LEU A 21 -5.92 21.42 -4.42
N THR A 22 -5.21 22.44 -4.94
CA THR A 22 -5.75 23.79 -5.14
C THR A 22 -6.90 23.79 -6.14
N ARG A 23 -6.77 23.08 -7.27
CA ARG A 23 -7.84 22.94 -8.26
C ARG A 23 -9.07 22.27 -7.66
N ILE A 24 -8.90 21.16 -6.94
CA ILE A 24 -10.01 20.43 -6.31
C ILE A 24 -10.74 21.32 -5.32
N ARG A 25 -10.00 22.01 -4.46
CA ARG A 25 -10.58 22.94 -3.48
C ARG A 25 -11.32 24.11 -4.13
N PHE A 26 -10.77 24.66 -5.22
CA PHE A 26 -11.43 25.71 -5.99
C PHE A 26 -12.75 25.22 -6.59
N LEU A 27 -12.75 24.08 -7.27
CA LEU A 27 -13.96 23.50 -7.87
C LEU A 27 -15.05 23.26 -6.83
N ASP A 28 -14.69 22.76 -5.64
CA ASP A 28 -15.66 22.50 -4.59
C ASP A 28 -16.17 23.79 -3.94
N LYS A 29 -15.28 24.72 -3.54
CA LYS A 29 -15.66 25.92 -2.79
C LYS A 29 -16.35 26.99 -3.65
N GLU A 30 -15.82 27.25 -4.85
CA GLU A 30 -16.28 28.33 -5.71
C GLU A 30 -17.38 27.89 -6.70
N MET A 31 -17.38 26.61 -7.07
CA MET A 31 -18.30 26.08 -8.09
C MET A 31 -19.28 25.05 -7.55
N GLY A 32 -19.13 24.61 -6.29
CA GLY A 32 -19.97 23.55 -5.71
C GLY A 32 -19.79 22.18 -6.38
N ILE A 33 -18.66 21.95 -7.07
CA ILE A 33 -18.41 20.75 -7.84
C ILE A 33 -17.54 19.78 -7.02
N HIS A 34 -18.14 18.66 -6.64
CA HIS A 34 -17.44 17.65 -5.86
C HIS A 34 -16.48 16.81 -6.72
N ASN A 35 -15.31 16.56 -6.17
CA ASN A 35 -14.26 15.79 -6.82
C ASN A 35 -13.99 14.47 -6.09
N LYS A 36 -13.65 13.44 -6.89
CA LYS A 36 -13.11 12.18 -6.38
C LYS A 36 -11.68 11.97 -6.89
N ILE A 37 -10.74 11.82 -5.97
CA ILE A 37 -9.34 11.53 -6.29
C ILE A 37 -9.17 10.02 -6.33
N LEU A 38 -8.62 9.52 -7.45
CA LEU A 38 -8.28 8.11 -7.62
C LEU A 38 -6.75 7.97 -7.61
N THR A 39 -6.22 7.11 -6.74
CA THR A 39 -4.78 6.83 -6.65
C THR A 39 -4.46 5.41 -7.08
N THR A 40 -3.34 5.22 -7.80
CA THR A 40 -2.99 3.93 -8.39
C THR A 40 -1.80 3.24 -7.73
N ASN A 41 -0.95 3.97 -7.01
CA ASN A 41 0.16 3.34 -6.28
C ASN A 41 -0.34 2.73 -4.98
N TYR A 42 0.26 1.58 -4.63
CA TYR A 42 -0.03 0.92 -3.38
C TYR A 42 0.47 1.72 -2.18
N ASN A 43 -0.41 1.93 -1.22
CA ASN A 43 -0.09 2.52 0.09
C ASN A 43 -1.10 2.00 1.13
N ALA A 44 -0.65 1.19 2.08
CA ALA A 44 -1.52 0.66 3.13
C ALA A 44 -1.99 1.72 4.14
N ASN A 45 -1.31 2.87 4.19
CA ASN A 45 -1.59 3.96 5.11
C ASN A 45 -2.17 5.20 4.40
N TYR A 46 -2.77 5.05 3.21
CA TYR A 46 -3.24 6.21 2.44
C TYR A 46 -4.34 7.01 3.16
N ASN A 47 -5.10 6.37 4.04
CA ASN A 47 -6.12 7.05 4.83
C ASN A 47 -5.55 8.10 5.78
N GLU A 48 -4.36 7.88 6.34
CA GLU A 48 -3.68 8.88 7.17
C GLU A 48 -3.28 10.11 6.36
N VAL A 49 -2.83 9.90 5.13
CA VAL A 49 -2.53 10.99 4.20
C VAL A 49 -3.79 11.81 3.94
N TYR A 50 -4.90 11.13 3.73
CA TYR A 50 -6.20 11.76 3.52
C TYR A 50 -6.64 12.58 4.73
N GLN A 51 -6.58 12.01 5.94
CA GLN A 51 -6.94 12.69 7.19
C GLN A 51 -6.07 13.93 7.40
N LYS A 52 -4.75 13.84 7.20
CA LYS A 52 -3.85 15.00 7.31
C LYS A 52 -4.14 16.09 6.27
N PHE A 53 -4.57 15.72 5.06
CA PHE A 53 -4.99 16.72 4.06
C PHE A 53 -6.29 17.41 4.47
N GLU A 54 -7.22 16.71 5.08
CA GLU A 54 -8.46 17.28 5.61
C GLU A 54 -8.17 18.19 6.82
N GLU A 55 -7.39 17.73 7.80
CA GLU A 55 -6.97 18.49 8.96
C GLU A 55 -6.24 19.79 8.59
N ASN A 56 -5.35 19.71 7.60
CA ASN A 56 -4.62 20.87 7.07
C ASN A 56 -5.44 21.73 6.07
N GLN A 57 -6.73 21.43 5.90
CA GLN A 57 -7.64 22.12 4.97
C GLN A 57 -7.15 22.16 3.52
N LEU A 58 -6.35 21.20 3.12
CA LEU A 58 -5.87 21.05 1.75
C LEU A 58 -6.94 20.49 0.82
N ILE A 59 -7.90 19.75 1.38
CA ILE A 59 -9.10 19.26 0.74
C ILE A 59 -10.32 19.66 1.57
N THR A 60 -11.51 19.47 1.01
CA THR A 60 -12.78 19.75 1.70
C THR A 60 -13.41 18.43 2.15
N LYS A 61 -14.40 18.49 3.03
CA LYS A 61 -15.19 17.32 3.48
C LYS A 61 -15.94 16.62 2.33
N ASN A 62 -16.15 17.31 1.21
CA ASN A 62 -16.83 16.78 0.04
C ASN A 62 -15.87 16.06 -0.92
N THR A 63 -14.55 16.19 -0.72
CA THR A 63 -13.55 15.49 -1.52
C THR A 63 -13.47 14.04 -1.09
N GLN A 64 -13.65 13.12 -2.01
CA GLN A 64 -13.47 11.70 -1.78
C GLN A 64 -12.11 11.25 -2.30
N ILE A 65 -11.45 10.34 -1.60
CA ILE A 65 -10.24 9.68 -2.09
C ILE A 65 -10.48 8.17 -2.13
N GLU A 66 -10.05 7.55 -3.21
CA GLU A 66 -10.10 6.10 -3.40
C GLU A 66 -8.76 5.61 -3.93
N ASN A 67 -8.27 4.52 -3.39
CA ASN A 67 -7.10 3.82 -3.90
C ASN A 67 -7.55 2.56 -4.63
N ILE A 68 -6.91 2.23 -5.77
CA ILE A 68 -7.26 1.03 -6.54
C ILE A 68 -7.17 -0.24 -5.70
N TYR A 69 -6.19 -0.35 -4.80
CA TYR A 69 -6.02 -1.55 -3.97
C TYR A 69 -7.11 -1.68 -2.90
N ASP A 70 -7.66 -0.56 -2.40
CA ASP A 70 -8.82 -0.59 -1.52
C ASP A 70 -10.06 -1.08 -2.27
N TRP A 71 -10.27 -0.59 -3.50
CA TRP A 71 -11.33 -1.10 -4.37
C TRP A 71 -11.17 -2.58 -4.70
N LEU A 72 -9.95 -3.06 -4.98
CA LEU A 72 -9.66 -4.47 -5.23
C LEU A 72 -9.93 -5.37 -4.02
N SER A 73 -9.78 -4.84 -2.81
CA SER A 73 -10.08 -5.54 -1.55
C SER A 73 -11.56 -5.50 -1.15
N ASP A 74 -12.47 -5.03 -2.01
CA ASP A 74 -13.87 -4.71 -1.67
C ASP A 74 -13.95 -3.70 -0.49
N PHE A 75 -13.05 -2.69 -0.46
CA PHE A 75 -12.93 -1.65 0.57
C PHE A 75 -12.64 -2.20 1.98
N LYS A 76 -11.93 -3.31 2.05
CA LYS A 76 -11.49 -3.93 3.30
C LYS A 76 -10.03 -3.59 3.69
N LEU A 77 -9.34 -2.78 2.90
CA LEU A 77 -7.96 -2.39 3.21
C LEU A 77 -7.87 -1.44 4.41
N LEU A 78 -8.92 -0.67 4.66
CA LEU A 78 -8.97 0.41 5.64
C LEU A 78 -10.13 0.30 6.63
N SER A 79 -10.65 -0.89 6.89
CA SER A 79 -11.76 -1.03 7.84
C SER A 79 -11.31 -0.65 9.26
N ILE A 80 -11.38 0.65 9.58
CA ILE A 80 -11.21 1.16 10.94
C ILE A 80 -12.51 0.86 11.69
N PRO A 81 -12.47 0.08 12.78
CA PRO A 81 -13.66 -0.15 13.59
C PRO A 81 -14.21 1.17 14.11
N LYS A 82 -15.48 1.40 13.85
CA LYS A 82 -16.20 2.63 14.23
C LYS A 82 -16.40 2.80 15.76
N THR A 83 -16.04 1.81 16.58
CA THR A 83 -16.28 1.85 18.02
C THR A 83 -15.00 1.96 18.83
N ARG A 84 -15.03 2.86 19.84
CA ARG A 84 -13.90 3.17 20.75
C ARG A 84 -13.31 1.93 21.43
N PHE A 85 -14.12 0.91 21.71
CA PHE A 85 -13.70 -0.36 22.33
C PHE A 85 -12.88 -1.26 21.40
N LYS A 86 -13.10 -1.20 20.09
CA LYS A 86 -12.33 -1.96 19.10
C LYS A 86 -11.00 -1.28 18.71
N LYS A 87 -10.79 0.00 19.01
CA LYS A 87 -9.50 0.66 18.73
C LYS A 87 -8.34 0.01 19.49
N LYS A 88 -8.56 -0.44 20.72
CA LYS A 88 -7.50 -1.02 21.57
C LYS A 88 -7.04 -2.40 21.09
N THR A 89 -7.89 -3.15 20.38
CA THR A 89 -7.60 -4.47 19.80
C THR A 89 -7.02 -4.40 18.37
N LEU A 90 -6.96 -3.19 17.76
CA LEU A 90 -6.47 -3.00 16.40
C LEU A 90 -4.95 -2.85 16.32
N TYR A 91 -4.32 -2.32 17.36
CA TYR A 91 -2.88 -2.15 17.38
C TYR A 91 -2.23 -3.46 17.80
N SER A 92 -1.59 -4.15 16.86
CA SER A 92 -0.81 -5.34 17.15
C SER A 92 0.64 -4.93 17.43
N GLU A 93 0.89 -4.49 18.66
CA GLU A 93 2.26 -4.33 19.16
C GLU A 93 2.95 -5.68 19.24
N LYS A 94 4.24 -5.69 18.98
CA LYS A 94 5.08 -6.89 19.08
C LYS A 94 6.18 -6.64 20.09
N ASP A 95 6.43 -7.64 20.92
CA ASP A 95 7.62 -7.62 21.76
C ASP A 95 8.87 -7.49 20.91
N ARG A 96 9.78 -6.66 21.37
CA ARG A 96 11.09 -6.48 20.71
C ARG A 96 11.95 -7.73 20.84
N ASP A 97 11.80 -8.46 21.94
CA ASP A 97 12.48 -9.72 22.15
C ASP A 97 11.68 -10.88 21.54
N ILE A 98 12.41 -11.84 21.00
CA ILE A 98 11.84 -13.09 20.46
C ILE A 98 12.49 -14.24 21.24
N GLU A 99 11.66 -15.08 21.84
CA GLU A 99 12.12 -16.26 22.58
C GLU A 99 13.01 -17.15 21.70
N GLY A 100 14.16 -17.54 22.24
CA GLY A 100 15.13 -18.36 21.54
C GLY A 100 16.08 -17.63 20.58
N LEU A 101 15.90 -16.31 20.39
CA LEU A 101 16.80 -15.51 19.54
C LEU A 101 17.55 -14.45 20.36
N THR A 102 18.80 -14.20 19.99
CA THR A 102 19.53 -13.02 20.46
C THR A 102 19.27 -11.83 19.56
N SER A 103 19.22 -10.64 20.12
CA SER A 103 18.91 -9.42 19.35
C SER A 103 19.97 -8.35 19.49
N LYS A 104 20.11 -7.49 18.46
CA LYS A 104 20.92 -6.26 18.48
C LYS A 104 20.07 -5.10 17.97
N ALA A 105 20.01 -4.03 18.75
CA ALA A 105 19.30 -2.80 18.41
C ALA A 105 20.18 -1.82 17.64
N PHE A 106 19.56 -1.08 16.72
CA PHE A 106 20.15 0.00 15.92
C PHE A 106 19.15 1.16 15.81
N ASN A 107 19.62 2.35 15.46
CA ASN A 107 18.79 3.54 15.24
C ASN A 107 17.84 3.79 16.42
N ASP A 108 18.38 3.96 17.61
CA ASP A 108 17.65 4.21 18.87
C ASP A 108 16.54 3.15 19.15
N GLY A 109 16.80 1.92 18.68
CA GLY A 109 15.88 0.79 18.86
C GLY A 109 14.79 0.67 17.77
N ASN A 110 14.70 1.57 16.81
CA ASN A 110 13.71 1.44 15.73
C ASN A 110 14.04 0.32 14.74
N VAL A 111 15.25 -0.24 14.83
CA VAL A 111 15.69 -1.38 14.02
C VAL A 111 16.26 -2.45 14.93
N MET A 112 15.84 -3.69 14.72
CA MET A 112 16.33 -4.87 15.44
C MET A 112 16.83 -5.92 14.44
N ARG A 113 17.97 -6.54 14.77
CA ARG A 113 18.46 -7.75 14.08
C ARG A 113 18.45 -8.91 15.04
N TYR A 114 17.97 -10.06 14.58
CA TYR A 114 17.84 -11.27 15.41
C TYR A 114 18.72 -12.38 14.86
N TYR A 115 19.27 -13.13 15.78
CA TYR A 115 20.22 -14.20 15.48
C TYR A 115 19.76 -15.49 16.21
N ASP A 116 19.73 -16.58 15.48
CA ASP A 116 19.69 -17.93 16.04
C ASP A 116 21.14 -18.37 16.24
N GLN A 117 21.59 -18.41 17.51
CA GLN A 117 22.99 -18.49 17.89
C GLN A 117 23.80 -17.35 17.20
N GLU A 118 24.63 -17.67 16.22
CA GLU A 118 25.41 -16.71 15.43
C GLU A 118 24.81 -16.42 14.05
N THR A 119 23.73 -17.13 13.68
CA THR A 119 23.13 -17.02 12.36
C THR A 119 22.11 -15.90 12.31
N TYR A 120 22.32 -14.92 11.43
CA TYR A 120 21.39 -13.82 11.18
C TYR A 120 20.15 -14.34 10.48
N VAL A 121 18.98 -14.27 11.14
CA VAL A 121 17.72 -14.88 10.65
C VAL A 121 16.60 -13.90 10.39
N LEU A 122 16.58 -12.75 11.09
CA LEU A 122 15.46 -11.80 10.97
C LEU A 122 15.92 -10.38 11.21
N TYR A 123 15.35 -9.46 10.40
CA TYR A 123 15.44 -8.01 10.56
C TYR A 123 14.05 -7.47 10.82
N ARG A 124 13.88 -6.62 11.83
CA ARG A 124 12.66 -5.85 12.08
C ARG A 124 12.94 -4.37 12.04
N LYS A 125 12.05 -3.63 11.38
CA LYS A 125 11.95 -2.19 11.51
C LYS A 125 10.60 -1.85 12.12
N PHE A 126 10.61 -0.95 13.09
CA PHE A 126 9.41 -0.45 13.75
C PHE A 126 9.06 0.94 13.22
N TYR A 127 7.77 1.30 13.27
CA TYR A 127 7.35 2.69 13.12
C TYR A 127 7.94 3.51 14.27
N GLU A 128 8.32 4.75 13.96
CA GLU A 128 8.99 5.66 14.87
C GLU A 128 8.20 5.80 16.19
N ASP A 129 8.90 5.73 17.31
CA ASP A 129 8.36 5.82 18.66
C ASP A 129 7.23 4.80 19.01
N THR A 130 7.22 3.65 18.38
CA THR A 130 6.23 2.59 18.62
C THR A 130 6.85 1.21 18.74
N ASN A 131 6.05 0.23 19.20
CA ASN A 131 6.35 -1.20 19.09
C ASN A 131 5.58 -1.87 17.92
N ILE A 132 5.07 -1.07 16.99
CA ILE A 132 4.40 -1.58 15.80
C ILE A 132 5.44 -1.80 14.71
N ILE A 133 5.49 -3.01 14.20
CA ILE A 133 6.42 -3.37 13.12
C ILE A 133 5.97 -2.67 11.83
N GLU A 134 6.91 -1.96 11.17
CA GLU A 134 6.72 -1.46 9.82
C GLU A 134 6.95 -2.57 8.80
N PHE A 135 8.07 -3.29 8.95
CA PHE A 135 8.34 -4.50 8.16
C PHE A 135 9.33 -5.45 8.84
N GLU A 136 9.27 -6.71 8.41
CA GLU A 136 10.21 -7.77 8.74
C GLU A 136 10.85 -8.33 7.48
N ASP A 137 12.17 -8.54 7.50
CA ASP A 137 12.89 -9.29 6.47
C ASP A 137 13.37 -10.61 7.06
N VAL A 138 12.87 -11.73 6.54
CA VAL A 138 13.35 -13.07 6.85
C VAL A 138 14.59 -13.36 6.02
N MET A 139 15.66 -13.78 6.67
CA MET A 139 16.95 -14.04 6.05
C MET A 139 17.16 -15.52 5.83
N SER A 140 17.75 -15.89 4.70
CA SER A 140 18.22 -17.25 4.48
C SER A 140 19.42 -17.53 5.39
N PRO A 141 19.40 -18.61 6.20
CA PRO A 141 20.54 -18.96 7.04
C PRO A 141 21.80 -19.34 6.21
N ILE A 142 21.61 -19.78 4.97
CA ILE A 142 22.68 -20.22 4.08
C ILE A 142 23.27 -19.02 3.34
N SER A 143 22.46 -18.30 2.57
CA SER A 143 22.95 -17.18 1.72
C SER A 143 23.06 -15.85 2.45
N LYS A 144 22.50 -15.74 3.66
CA LYS A 144 22.39 -14.50 4.44
C LYS A 144 21.68 -13.36 3.68
N LYS A 145 20.91 -13.71 2.63
CA LYS A 145 20.11 -12.80 1.84
C LYS A 145 18.66 -12.89 2.25
N LYS A 146 17.92 -11.82 2.00
CA LYS A 146 16.49 -11.76 2.24
C LYS A 146 15.75 -12.72 1.31
N ILE A 147 14.84 -13.52 1.87
CA ILE A 147 13.99 -14.46 1.13
C ILE A 147 12.51 -14.10 1.20
N GLU A 148 12.09 -13.38 2.25
CA GLU A 148 10.72 -12.91 2.42
C GLU A 148 10.76 -11.54 3.11
N ARG A 149 9.84 -10.65 2.72
CA ARG A 149 9.51 -9.43 3.46
C ARG A 149 8.04 -9.46 3.81
N ARG A 150 7.72 -9.11 5.06
CA ARG A 150 6.37 -8.89 5.56
C ARG A 150 6.23 -7.42 5.89
N GLU A 151 5.20 -6.77 5.37
CA GLU A 151 4.94 -5.35 5.61
C GLU A 151 3.63 -5.17 6.35
N TYR A 152 3.63 -4.28 7.33
CA TYR A 152 2.51 -4.02 8.22
C TYR A 152 2.09 -2.56 8.11
N ASN A 153 0.78 -2.29 8.24
CA ASN A 153 0.27 -0.93 8.33
C ASN A 153 0.49 -0.37 9.76
N HIS A 154 0.15 0.90 9.97
CA HIS A 154 0.29 1.56 11.28
C HIS A 154 -0.57 0.95 12.41
N PHE A 155 -1.46 0.01 12.10
CA PHE A 155 -2.21 -0.78 13.07
C PHE A 155 -1.54 -2.13 13.40
N GLY A 156 -0.39 -2.43 12.78
CA GLY A 156 0.32 -3.70 12.93
C GLY A 156 -0.34 -4.86 12.18
N GLN A 157 -1.24 -4.56 11.22
CA GLN A 157 -1.87 -5.58 10.40
C GLN A 157 -0.97 -5.88 9.19
N LEU A 158 -0.73 -7.15 8.92
CA LEU A 158 -0.02 -7.61 7.73
C LEU A 158 -0.84 -7.24 6.49
N HIS A 159 -0.25 -6.46 5.59
CA HIS A 159 -0.93 -6.03 4.38
C HIS A 159 -0.24 -6.47 3.08
N ARG A 160 1.06 -6.80 3.15
CA ARG A 160 1.81 -7.31 2.00
C ARG A 160 2.91 -8.28 2.42
N LYS A 161 3.09 -9.35 1.62
CA LYS A 161 4.28 -10.20 1.64
C LYS A 161 4.99 -10.11 0.31
N ILE A 162 6.31 -10.08 0.34
CA ILE A 162 7.16 -10.08 -0.85
C ILE A 162 8.13 -11.23 -0.72
N TYR A 163 8.18 -12.10 -1.75
CA TYR A 163 9.08 -13.23 -1.79
C TYR A 163 10.20 -12.99 -2.80
N PHE A 164 11.39 -13.43 -2.46
CA PHE A 164 12.60 -13.28 -3.25
C PHE A 164 13.17 -14.63 -3.65
N SER A 165 13.68 -14.71 -4.86
CA SER A 165 14.39 -15.88 -5.35
C SER A 165 15.65 -16.12 -4.51
N SER A 166 15.83 -17.34 -4.01
CA SER A 166 17.06 -17.72 -3.30
C SER A 166 18.30 -17.72 -4.21
N ARG A 167 18.10 -17.77 -5.52
CA ARG A 167 19.18 -17.85 -6.52
C ARG A 167 19.58 -16.48 -7.06
N THR A 168 18.61 -15.67 -7.51
CA THR A 168 18.87 -14.36 -8.14
C THR A 168 18.68 -13.19 -7.20
N TYR A 169 18.01 -13.42 -6.05
CA TYR A 169 17.60 -12.40 -5.07
C TYR A 169 16.62 -11.36 -5.64
N HIS A 170 16.11 -11.60 -6.83
CA HIS A 170 15.06 -10.77 -7.41
C HIS A 170 13.72 -11.10 -6.74
N LYS A 171 12.84 -10.13 -6.67
CA LYS A 171 11.47 -10.30 -6.26
C LYS A 171 10.75 -11.23 -7.26
N ILE A 172 10.01 -12.23 -6.74
CA ILE A 172 9.30 -13.22 -7.56
C ILE A 172 7.80 -13.19 -7.35
N LEU A 173 7.34 -12.77 -6.16
CA LEU A 173 5.92 -12.73 -5.82
C LEU A 173 5.65 -11.61 -4.81
N GLU A 174 4.54 -10.90 -5.00
CA GLU A 174 3.90 -10.07 -3.97
C GLU A 174 2.48 -10.58 -3.71
N GLU A 175 2.14 -10.73 -2.44
CA GLU A 175 0.79 -11.07 -1.97
C GLU A 175 0.25 -9.89 -1.16
N TYR A 176 -0.98 -9.48 -1.46
CA TYR A 176 -1.65 -8.36 -0.82
C TYR A 176 -2.83 -8.87 -0.02
N PHE A 177 -2.92 -8.46 1.24
CA PHE A 177 -3.88 -8.93 2.23
C PHE A 177 -4.84 -7.81 2.62
N ASP A 178 -6.11 -8.17 2.79
CA ASP A 178 -7.10 -7.29 3.41
C ASP A 178 -7.00 -7.33 4.95
N THR A 179 -7.81 -6.54 5.63
CA THR A 179 -7.82 -6.48 7.11
C THR A 179 -8.34 -7.75 7.79
N GLU A 180 -8.92 -8.67 7.04
CA GLU A 180 -9.35 -10.00 7.49
C GLU A 180 -8.26 -11.07 7.27
N GLY A 181 -7.11 -10.68 6.66
CA GLY A 181 -6.01 -11.60 6.33
C GLY A 181 -6.25 -12.40 5.04
N SER A 182 -7.26 -12.05 4.26
CA SER A 182 -7.53 -12.71 2.99
C SER A 182 -6.72 -12.09 1.86
N ILE A 183 -6.17 -12.93 0.98
CA ILE A 183 -5.45 -12.46 -0.21
C ILE A 183 -6.46 -11.95 -1.24
N TYR A 184 -6.31 -10.69 -1.68
CA TYR A 184 -7.12 -10.11 -2.75
C TYR A 184 -6.35 -9.86 -4.05
N CYS A 185 -5.01 -9.77 -3.99
CA CYS A 185 -4.18 -9.55 -5.17
C CYS A 185 -2.84 -10.28 -5.03
N LYS A 186 -2.34 -10.83 -6.13
CA LYS A 186 -0.97 -11.35 -6.28
C LYS A 186 -0.33 -10.77 -7.52
N LYS A 187 0.95 -10.39 -7.42
CA LYS A 187 1.79 -9.99 -8.55
C LYS A 187 2.96 -10.95 -8.68
N PHE A 188 3.12 -11.52 -9.85
CA PHE A 188 4.20 -12.46 -10.16
C PHE A 188 5.26 -11.77 -11.00
N PHE A 189 6.51 -11.99 -10.67
CA PHE A 189 7.65 -11.33 -11.29
C PHE A 189 8.63 -12.33 -11.88
N ASN A 190 9.31 -11.93 -12.92
CA ASN A 190 10.33 -12.73 -13.58
C ASN A 190 11.53 -12.93 -12.65
N SER A 191 11.88 -14.18 -12.38
CA SER A 191 13.00 -14.50 -11.47
C SER A 191 14.38 -14.17 -12.06
N GLN A 192 14.48 -14.01 -13.38
CA GLN A 192 15.74 -13.72 -14.08
C GLN A 192 15.93 -12.23 -14.36
N LYS A 193 14.82 -11.48 -14.46
CA LYS A 193 14.83 -10.05 -14.75
C LYS A 193 14.25 -9.26 -13.59
N ALA A 194 15.09 -8.46 -12.95
CA ALA A 194 14.69 -7.68 -11.78
C ALA A 194 13.49 -6.77 -12.08
N ASN A 195 12.45 -6.88 -11.23
CA ASN A 195 11.24 -6.06 -11.28
C ASN A 195 10.39 -6.18 -12.57
N GLU A 196 10.68 -7.12 -13.46
CA GLU A 196 9.81 -7.39 -14.60
C GLU A 196 8.56 -8.16 -14.14
N LEU A 197 7.39 -7.54 -14.30
CA LEU A 197 6.11 -8.13 -13.94
C LEU A 197 5.68 -9.13 -15.02
N ASP A 198 5.42 -10.38 -14.64
CA ASP A 198 4.92 -11.41 -15.55
C ASP A 198 3.39 -11.35 -15.66
N PHE A 199 2.68 -11.31 -14.53
CA PHE A 199 1.22 -11.19 -14.52
C PHE A 199 0.70 -10.83 -13.11
N ILE A 200 -0.58 -10.45 -13.06
CA ILE A 200 -1.32 -10.11 -11.84
C ILE A 200 -2.56 -10.99 -11.75
N GLN A 201 -2.87 -11.45 -10.56
CA GLN A 201 -4.14 -12.13 -10.25
C GLN A 201 -4.90 -11.37 -9.17
N ILE A 202 -6.19 -11.17 -9.37
CA ILE A 202 -7.09 -10.67 -8.34
C ILE A 202 -8.01 -11.80 -7.86
N PHE A 203 -8.30 -11.78 -6.57
CA PHE A 203 -9.04 -12.81 -5.87
C PHE A 203 -10.30 -12.22 -5.24
N LYS A 204 -11.35 -13.03 -5.21
CA LYS A 204 -12.55 -12.78 -4.43
C LYS A 204 -13.00 -14.08 -3.80
N ASN A 205 -13.27 -14.08 -2.50
CA ASN A 205 -13.65 -15.28 -1.75
C ASN A 205 -12.67 -16.45 -1.99
N GLN A 206 -11.35 -16.16 -1.93
CA GLN A 206 -10.25 -17.12 -2.13
C GLN A 206 -10.18 -17.78 -3.52
N ARG A 207 -10.97 -17.27 -4.49
CA ARG A 207 -10.93 -17.75 -5.88
C ARG A 207 -10.37 -16.70 -6.80
N ILE A 208 -9.62 -17.12 -7.82
CA ILE A 208 -9.13 -16.22 -8.86
C ILE A 208 -10.36 -15.68 -9.60
N MET A 209 -10.55 -14.36 -9.53
CA MET A 209 -11.63 -13.68 -10.25
C MET A 209 -11.17 -13.28 -11.65
N LYS A 210 -9.93 -12.74 -11.76
CA LYS A 210 -9.38 -12.27 -13.03
C LYS A 210 -7.85 -12.25 -12.98
N ALA A 211 -7.22 -12.38 -14.16
CA ALA A 211 -5.78 -12.21 -14.33
C ALA A 211 -5.50 -11.13 -15.38
N PHE A 212 -4.36 -10.43 -15.23
CA PHE A 212 -3.91 -9.36 -16.12
C PHE A 212 -2.44 -9.57 -16.47
N LYS A 213 -2.05 -9.25 -17.69
CA LYS A 213 -0.66 -9.36 -18.16
C LYS A 213 0.26 -8.30 -17.56
N ASN A 214 -0.28 -7.14 -17.19
CA ASN A 214 0.48 -5.99 -16.71
C ASN A 214 -0.42 -5.04 -15.89
N GLU A 215 0.18 -4.03 -15.26
CA GLU A 215 -0.55 -3.03 -14.47
C GLU A 215 -1.47 -2.15 -15.33
N LYS A 216 -1.11 -1.92 -16.60
CA LYS A 216 -1.95 -1.12 -17.51
C LYS A 216 -3.31 -1.77 -17.73
N ASP A 217 -3.35 -3.09 -17.95
CA ASP A 217 -4.59 -3.84 -18.12
C ASP A 217 -5.42 -3.86 -16.83
N LEU A 218 -4.77 -3.97 -15.66
CA LEU A 218 -5.44 -3.87 -14.36
C LEU A 218 -6.07 -2.48 -14.16
N PHE A 219 -5.33 -1.41 -14.47
CA PHE A 219 -5.84 -0.04 -14.32
C PHE A 219 -6.95 0.27 -15.31
N LYS A 220 -6.83 -0.22 -16.56
CA LYS A 220 -7.91 -0.13 -17.54
C LYS A 220 -9.19 -0.76 -16.99
N TYR A 221 -9.08 -1.99 -16.49
CA TYR A 221 -10.20 -2.69 -15.85
C TYR A 221 -10.82 -1.90 -14.70
N TYR A 222 -10.00 -1.31 -13.82
CA TYR A 222 -10.46 -0.48 -12.72
C TYR A 222 -11.23 0.75 -13.22
N PHE A 223 -10.66 1.50 -14.16
CA PHE A 223 -11.27 2.72 -14.66
C PHE A 223 -12.56 2.47 -15.44
N GLU A 224 -12.64 1.37 -16.20
CA GLU A 224 -13.88 0.93 -16.87
C GLU A 224 -15.03 0.67 -15.89
N HIS A 225 -14.74 0.32 -14.63
CA HIS A 225 -15.73 0.12 -13.57
C HIS A 225 -16.02 1.37 -12.75
N ARG A 226 -15.23 2.43 -12.91
CA ARG A 226 -15.36 3.67 -12.12
C ARG A 226 -15.90 4.84 -12.93
N PHE A 227 -15.65 4.92 -14.21
CA PHE A 227 -16.06 6.04 -15.05
C PHE A 227 -17.32 5.73 -15.85
N ASN A 228 -18.16 6.75 -15.98
CA ASN A 228 -19.32 6.77 -16.87
C ASN A 228 -19.08 7.76 -18.01
N GLN A 229 -19.86 7.66 -19.10
CA GLN A 229 -19.69 8.49 -20.31
C GLN A 229 -19.70 10.01 -20.08
N ASN A 230 -20.41 10.47 -19.02
CA ASN A 230 -20.55 11.90 -18.70
C ASN A 230 -19.58 12.38 -17.61
N ASP A 231 -18.64 11.56 -17.21
CA ASP A 231 -17.66 11.93 -16.19
C ASP A 231 -16.49 12.72 -16.81
N ILE A 232 -16.02 13.71 -16.08
CA ILE A 232 -14.84 14.48 -16.45
C ILE A 232 -13.64 13.93 -15.68
N VAL A 233 -12.56 13.60 -16.38
CA VAL A 233 -11.37 13.00 -15.77
C VAL A 233 -10.15 13.91 -16.01
N PHE A 234 -9.56 14.39 -14.91
CA PHE A 234 -8.26 15.03 -14.93
C PHE A 234 -7.17 14.00 -14.63
N ASN A 235 -6.26 13.81 -15.56
CA ASN A 235 -5.13 12.90 -15.37
C ASN A 235 -3.88 13.68 -14.95
N ASP A 236 -3.59 13.66 -13.65
CA ASP A 236 -2.39 14.26 -13.04
C ASP A 236 -1.30 13.21 -12.73
N ALA A 237 -1.50 11.95 -13.14
CA ALA A 237 -0.46 10.94 -13.07
C ALA A 237 0.73 11.34 -13.96
N ARG A 238 1.95 10.97 -13.57
CA ARG A 238 3.08 11.10 -14.49
C ARG A 238 2.77 10.29 -15.75
N PRO A 239 3.16 10.78 -16.96
CA PRO A 239 2.98 10.00 -18.18
C PRO A 239 3.90 8.77 -18.15
N VAL A 240 3.51 7.78 -17.39
CA VAL A 240 4.00 6.43 -17.52
C VAL A 240 2.88 5.71 -18.27
N SER A 241 2.93 5.77 -19.60
CA SER A 241 2.16 4.93 -20.52
C SER A 241 0.61 4.91 -20.42
N TYR A 242 -0.04 5.90 -19.82
CA TYR A 242 -1.53 5.97 -19.75
C TYR A 242 -2.16 6.96 -20.74
N THR A 243 -1.45 7.38 -21.77
CA THR A 243 -1.89 8.40 -22.72
C THR A 243 -2.95 7.93 -23.73
N HIS A 244 -3.54 6.77 -23.52
CA HIS A 244 -4.59 6.23 -24.39
C HIS A 244 -5.72 5.62 -23.54
N LEU A 245 -6.37 6.45 -22.74
CA LEU A 245 -7.71 6.21 -22.22
C LEU A 245 -8.73 6.92 -23.11
#